data_fd2d7624f1ec1d0aa2ec54a6d1bce3e6
#
_entry.id   fd2d7624f1ec1d0aa2ec54a6d1bce3e6
#
_cell.length_a   1.000
_cell.length_b   1.000
_cell.length_c   1.000
_cell.angle_alpha   90.00
_cell.angle_beta   90.00
_cell.angle_gamma   90.00
#
_symmetry.space_group_name_H-M   'P 1'
#
loop_
_entity.id
_entity.type
_entity.pdbx_description
1 polymer ?
#
loop_
_entity_poly.entity_id
_entity_poly.type
_entity_poly.pdbx_seq_one_letter_code
_entity_poly.pdbx_strand_id
1 'polypeptide(L)'
;MKTISQMRSEPIKKDFIVDKLMKSRGVYCLVARPKVGKSLFALQLANSVANGQEFLGLKTNTSPVLYISTEMNSTQILERIDKMGLHFTDNNFFLKEQEVNERKLNLMDLQLDLQDFAYNYGGKLVIIDMLCGIRLDNGYDINSYQDIGQYVIPKFRELSNKYGFTILLIHHLNKSNTSLGSTAIDGSVDGMITLKKDNNITTKIFLNYESRDFEGLDLILKRNENLLFEISELETEDLNPNLIIFLNYAIKQRDFEFTVSEITSKLNLNITPSQFGRILNANIDNLQKEGLYIEQQRKAKARVYIAQYKEPLE
;
A
#
# COMPACT_ATOMS: atom_id res chain seq x y z
N MET A 1 11.74 -27.29 24.57
CA MET A 1 10.91 -26.29 25.26
C MET A 1 11.83 -25.32 25.97
N LYS A 2 11.51 -24.00 25.92
CA LYS A 2 12.24 -22.95 26.64
C LYS A 2 11.37 -22.43 27.78
N THR A 3 11.93 -22.17 28.94
CA THR A 3 11.24 -21.51 30.06
C THR A 3 11.21 -20.01 29.82
N ILE A 4 10.31 -19.27 30.52
CA ILE A 4 10.25 -17.82 30.47
C ILE A 4 11.58 -17.17 30.86
N SER A 5 12.27 -17.73 31.89
CA SER A 5 13.57 -17.23 32.32
C SER A 5 14.64 -17.40 31.23
N GLN A 6 14.65 -18.53 30.52
CA GLN A 6 15.54 -18.74 29.38
C GLN A 6 15.24 -17.78 28.24
N MET A 7 13.95 -17.54 27.94
CA MET A 7 13.57 -16.56 26.90
C MET A 7 13.97 -15.13 27.27
N ARG A 8 13.87 -14.74 28.58
CA ARG A 8 14.28 -13.42 29.04
C ARG A 8 15.78 -13.20 29.10
N SER A 9 16.57 -14.29 29.24
CA SER A 9 18.03 -14.22 29.19
C SER A 9 18.60 -14.08 27.77
N GLU A 10 17.79 -14.35 26.74
CA GLU A 10 18.17 -14.11 25.35
C GLU A 10 17.98 -12.63 25.02
N PRO A 11 18.98 -11.96 24.42
CA PRO A 11 18.82 -10.54 24.04
C PRO A 11 17.69 -10.43 23.01
N ILE A 12 16.61 -9.75 23.39
CA ILE A 12 15.55 -9.37 22.46
C ILE A 12 16.13 -8.29 21.55
N LYS A 13 16.70 -8.69 20.43
CA LYS A 13 17.04 -7.74 19.37
C LYS A 13 15.72 -7.25 18.77
N LYS A 14 15.29 -6.06 19.18
CA LYS A 14 14.27 -5.29 18.43
C LYS A 14 14.92 -4.81 17.15
N ASP A 15 15.04 -5.72 16.20
CA ASP A 15 15.66 -5.45 14.91
C ASP A 15 14.55 -5.20 13.88
N PHE A 16 14.70 -4.17 13.06
CA PHE A 16 13.74 -3.78 12.03
C PHE A 16 14.47 -3.51 10.72
N ILE A 17 13.75 -3.63 9.61
CA ILE A 17 14.19 -3.13 8.30
C ILE A 17 13.70 -1.71 8.10
N VAL A 18 12.42 -1.46 8.40
CA VAL A 18 11.81 -0.13 8.48
C VAL A 18 11.10 -0.01 9.81
N ASP A 19 11.48 0.97 10.61
CA ASP A 19 10.89 1.18 11.95
C ASP A 19 9.38 1.34 11.87
N LYS A 20 8.65 0.71 12.78
CA LYS A 20 7.18 0.71 12.87
C LYS A 20 6.45 0.14 11.62
N LEU A 21 7.17 -0.31 10.60
CA LEU A 21 6.57 -0.89 9.40
C LEU A 21 6.98 -2.35 9.19
N MET A 22 8.28 -2.66 9.27
CA MET A 22 8.78 -4.00 8.95
C MET A 22 9.86 -4.43 9.95
N LYS A 23 9.57 -5.45 10.77
CA LYS A 23 10.59 -6.12 11.59
C LYS A 23 11.52 -6.95 10.73
N SER A 24 12.71 -7.21 11.25
CA SER A 24 13.60 -8.22 10.70
C SER A 24 12.98 -9.62 10.82
N ARG A 25 13.23 -10.46 9.81
CA ARG A 25 12.74 -11.85 9.74
C ARG A 25 11.22 -11.97 9.72
N GLY A 26 10.54 -11.03 9.06
CA GLY A 26 9.10 -11.05 8.86
C GLY A 26 8.70 -11.29 7.40
N VAL A 27 7.45 -11.64 7.18
CA VAL A 27 6.80 -11.75 5.86
C VAL A 27 5.68 -10.71 5.79
N TYR A 28 5.83 -9.76 4.89
CA TYR A 28 4.91 -8.63 4.69
C TYR A 28 4.29 -8.70 3.30
N CYS A 29 3.13 -8.10 3.13
CA CYS A 29 2.46 -8.04 1.84
C CYS A 29 2.10 -6.60 1.47
N LEU A 30 2.40 -6.21 0.22
CA LEU A 30 1.95 -4.97 -0.40
C LEU A 30 0.87 -5.28 -1.42
N VAL A 31 -0.33 -4.77 -1.19
CA VAL A 31 -1.47 -5.00 -2.07
C VAL A 31 -2.03 -3.69 -2.63
N ALA A 32 -2.42 -3.71 -3.88
CA ALA A 32 -3.13 -2.62 -4.54
C ALA A 32 -3.79 -3.13 -5.82
N ARG A 33 -4.74 -2.35 -6.35
CA ARG A 33 -5.24 -2.54 -7.72
C ARG A 33 -4.10 -2.35 -8.74
N PRO A 34 -4.23 -2.91 -9.94
CA PRO A 34 -3.30 -2.61 -11.04
C PRO A 34 -3.15 -1.10 -11.25
N LYS A 35 -1.95 -0.66 -11.63
CA LYS A 35 -1.61 0.74 -11.97
C LYS A 35 -1.67 1.76 -10.81
N VAL A 36 -1.85 1.34 -9.56
CA VAL A 36 -1.75 2.23 -8.39
C VAL A 36 -0.30 2.62 -8.08
N GLY A 37 0.68 1.80 -8.46
CA GLY A 37 2.11 2.11 -8.30
C GLY A 37 2.85 1.21 -7.31
N LYS A 38 2.41 -0.05 -7.11
CA LYS A 38 3.07 -1.02 -6.20
C LYS A 38 4.57 -1.15 -6.43
N SER A 39 4.98 -1.39 -7.69
CA SER A 39 6.40 -1.55 -8.04
C SER A 39 7.21 -0.27 -7.81
N LEU A 40 6.62 0.92 -8.06
CA LEU A 40 7.28 2.20 -7.76
C LEU A 40 7.48 2.37 -6.25
N PHE A 41 6.47 2.06 -5.45
CA PHE A 41 6.55 2.08 -3.99
C PHE A 41 7.62 1.12 -3.47
N ALA A 42 7.68 -0.09 -4.02
CA ALA A 42 8.66 -1.10 -3.65
C ALA A 42 10.10 -0.71 -4.05
N LEU A 43 10.29 -0.10 -5.22
CA LEU A 43 11.61 0.41 -5.63
C LEU A 43 12.07 1.58 -4.75
N GLN A 44 11.16 2.50 -4.37
CA GLN A 44 11.47 3.57 -3.42
C GLN A 44 11.85 3.01 -2.05
N LEU A 45 11.11 2.03 -1.54
CA LEU A 45 11.44 1.33 -0.30
C LEU A 45 12.81 0.65 -0.39
N ALA A 46 13.07 -0.06 -1.50
CA ALA A 46 14.35 -0.71 -1.75
C ALA A 46 15.51 0.30 -1.70
N ASN A 47 15.35 1.45 -2.35
CA ASN A 47 16.37 2.51 -2.34
C ASN A 47 16.60 3.07 -0.93
N SER A 48 15.54 3.33 -0.18
CA SER A 48 15.67 3.82 1.19
C SER A 48 16.41 2.83 2.09
N VAL A 49 16.09 1.52 2.01
CA VAL A 49 16.77 0.48 2.78
C VAL A 49 18.20 0.29 2.31
N ALA A 50 18.45 0.25 0.99
CA ALA A 50 19.78 0.05 0.44
C ALA A 50 20.77 1.16 0.86
N ASN A 51 20.28 2.38 1.05
CA ASN A 51 21.10 3.55 1.38
C ASN A 51 20.95 4.04 2.83
N GLY A 52 20.10 3.39 3.66
CA GLY A 52 19.85 3.82 5.03
C GLY A 52 19.11 5.16 5.13
N GLN A 53 18.35 5.52 4.11
CA GLN A 53 17.55 6.73 4.07
C GLN A 53 16.16 6.48 4.69
N GLU A 54 15.52 7.53 5.17
CA GLU A 54 14.15 7.41 5.65
C GLU A 54 13.19 7.02 4.53
N PHE A 55 12.23 6.18 4.85
CA PHE A 55 11.12 5.80 3.98
C PHE A 55 9.83 6.36 4.52
N LEU A 56 9.24 7.35 3.85
CA LEU A 56 8.03 8.05 4.31
C LEU A 56 8.16 8.54 5.78
N GLY A 57 9.31 9.14 6.14
CA GLY A 57 9.60 9.62 7.48
C GLY A 57 9.93 8.52 8.51
N LEU A 58 9.97 7.27 8.11
CA LEU A 58 10.32 6.12 8.97
C LEU A 58 11.79 5.75 8.78
N LYS A 59 12.51 5.54 9.89
CA LYS A 59 13.93 5.13 9.86
C LYS A 59 14.08 3.75 9.24
N THR A 60 15.14 3.58 8.44
CA THR A 60 15.51 2.28 7.87
C THR A 60 16.85 1.79 8.43
N ASN A 61 17.04 0.48 8.47
CA ASN A 61 18.35 -0.13 8.71
C ASN A 61 18.98 -0.49 7.37
N THR A 62 20.16 0.07 7.10
CA THR A 62 20.88 -0.15 5.86
C THR A 62 21.16 -1.61 5.60
N SER A 63 20.82 -2.10 4.43
CA SER A 63 21.06 -3.47 4.01
C SER A 63 21.00 -3.59 2.49
N PRO A 64 21.78 -4.50 1.89
CA PRO A 64 21.52 -4.94 0.52
C PRO A 64 20.09 -5.44 0.34
N VAL A 65 19.52 -5.21 -0.86
CA VAL A 65 18.16 -5.58 -1.25
C VAL A 65 18.23 -6.52 -2.46
N LEU A 66 17.51 -7.63 -2.40
CA LEU A 66 17.23 -8.48 -3.56
C LEU A 66 15.81 -8.20 -4.07
N TYR A 67 15.72 -7.74 -5.30
CA TYR A 67 14.46 -7.50 -6.00
C TYR A 67 14.22 -8.62 -7.01
N ILE A 68 13.17 -9.41 -6.80
CA ILE A 68 12.76 -10.50 -7.68
C ILE A 68 11.59 -10.00 -8.52
N SER A 69 11.82 -9.82 -9.81
CA SER A 69 10.81 -9.34 -10.77
C SER A 69 10.28 -10.47 -11.62
N THR A 70 8.97 -10.68 -11.60
CA THR A 70 8.27 -11.67 -12.43
C THR A 70 7.43 -11.06 -13.54
N GLU A 71 7.34 -9.74 -13.61
CA GLU A 71 6.56 -9.01 -14.61
C GLU A 71 7.40 -8.08 -15.48
N MET A 72 8.52 -7.60 -14.96
CA MET A 72 9.37 -6.62 -15.64
C MET A 72 10.78 -7.18 -15.81
N ASN A 73 11.37 -6.90 -16.96
CA ASN A 73 12.77 -7.20 -17.22
C ASN A 73 13.71 -6.10 -16.66
N SER A 74 15.01 -6.37 -16.68
CA SER A 74 16.07 -5.47 -16.19
C SER A 74 16.02 -4.08 -16.84
N THR A 75 15.78 -4.00 -18.15
CA THR A 75 15.66 -2.71 -18.86
C THR A 75 14.51 -1.86 -18.30
N GLN A 76 13.33 -2.45 -18.10
CA GLN A 76 12.17 -1.75 -17.56
C GLN A 76 12.36 -1.32 -16.10
N ILE A 77 13.06 -2.13 -15.30
CA ILE A 77 13.42 -1.78 -13.93
C ILE A 77 14.39 -0.61 -13.93
N LEU A 78 15.43 -0.65 -14.77
CA LEU A 78 16.43 0.42 -14.89
C LEU A 78 15.78 1.74 -15.33
N GLU A 79 14.93 1.72 -16.36
CA GLU A 79 14.16 2.92 -16.78
C GLU A 79 13.36 3.55 -15.65
N ARG A 80 12.80 2.73 -14.76
CA ARG A 80 12.07 3.24 -13.58
C ARG A 80 13.01 3.81 -12.52
N ILE A 81 14.12 3.15 -12.25
CA ILE A 81 15.16 3.62 -11.34
C ILE A 81 15.64 5.00 -11.79
N ASP A 82 15.99 5.15 -13.07
CA ASP A 82 16.46 6.41 -13.67
C ASP A 82 15.38 7.50 -13.59
N LYS A 83 14.15 7.19 -13.99
CA LYS A 83 13.04 8.14 -13.95
C LYS A 83 12.70 8.60 -12.54
N MET A 84 12.86 7.72 -11.55
CA MET A 84 12.62 8.04 -10.15
C MET A 84 13.82 8.73 -9.49
N GLY A 85 14.97 8.82 -10.16
CA GLY A 85 16.21 9.36 -9.59
C GLY A 85 16.72 8.52 -8.40
N LEU A 86 16.49 7.20 -8.43
CA LEU A 86 16.95 6.30 -7.38
C LEU A 86 18.43 5.95 -7.60
N HIS A 87 19.17 5.80 -6.52
CA HIS A 87 20.60 5.50 -6.56
C HIS A 87 20.90 4.16 -5.91
N PHE A 88 21.36 3.22 -6.70
CA PHE A 88 21.83 1.92 -6.25
C PHE A 88 23.29 1.72 -6.66
N THR A 89 23.98 0.83 -5.94
CA THR A 89 25.34 0.38 -6.24
C THR A 89 25.35 -1.11 -6.50
N ASP A 90 26.41 -1.62 -7.12
CA ASP A 90 26.57 -3.05 -7.40
C ASP A 90 26.58 -3.93 -6.13
N ASN A 91 26.76 -3.32 -4.96
CA ASN A 91 26.84 -4.04 -3.68
C ASN A 91 25.58 -3.90 -2.82
N ASN A 92 24.58 -3.09 -3.22
CA ASN A 92 23.43 -2.85 -2.37
C ASN A 92 22.06 -3.15 -3.02
N PHE A 93 22.04 -3.44 -4.34
CA PHE A 93 20.82 -3.83 -5.05
C PHE A 93 21.12 -4.96 -6.04
N PHE A 94 20.37 -6.04 -5.93
CA PHE A 94 20.46 -7.22 -6.76
C PHE A 94 19.12 -7.49 -7.41
N LEU A 95 19.13 -7.76 -8.71
CA LEU A 95 17.91 -8.05 -9.49
C LEU A 95 17.94 -9.51 -9.95
N LYS A 96 16.89 -10.25 -9.65
CA LYS A 96 16.54 -11.51 -10.30
C LYS A 96 15.29 -11.28 -11.13
N GLU A 97 15.41 -11.43 -12.44
CA GLU A 97 14.27 -11.36 -13.34
C GLU A 97 13.84 -12.75 -13.84
N GLN A 98 12.61 -12.90 -14.22
CA GLN A 98 12.12 -14.09 -14.89
C GLN A 98 12.62 -14.08 -16.34
N GLU A 99 13.32 -15.11 -16.76
CA GLU A 99 13.78 -15.24 -18.15
C GLU A 99 12.60 -15.44 -19.11
N VAL A 100 12.72 -14.87 -20.32
CA VAL A 100 11.64 -14.86 -21.34
C VAL A 100 11.12 -16.26 -21.70
N ASN A 101 11.94 -17.28 -21.55
CA ASN A 101 11.61 -18.67 -21.87
C ASN A 101 11.19 -19.50 -20.65
N GLU A 102 11.25 -18.95 -19.45
CA GLU A 102 10.83 -19.65 -18.24
C GLU A 102 9.32 -19.47 -18.02
N ARG A 103 8.63 -20.59 -17.75
CA ARG A 103 7.18 -20.53 -17.50
C ARG A 103 6.81 -19.75 -16.25
N LYS A 104 7.60 -19.87 -15.18
CA LYS A 104 7.54 -19.12 -13.89
C LYS A 104 8.78 -19.45 -13.09
N LEU A 105 9.25 -18.51 -12.26
CA LEU A 105 10.31 -18.77 -11.30
C LEU A 105 9.85 -19.82 -10.28
N ASN A 106 10.65 -20.89 -10.15
CA ASN A 106 10.34 -21.95 -9.19
C ASN A 106 10.84 -21.54 -7.79
N LEU A 107 10.03 -21.79 -6.75
CA LEU A 107 10.41 -21.46 -5.39
C LEU A 107 11.64 -22.24 -4.89
N MET A 108 11.88 -23.48 -5.36
CA MET A 108 13.09 -24.24 -5.02
C MET A 108 14.35 -23.59 -5.64
N ASP A 109 14.28 -23.16 -6.89
CA ASP A 109 15.40 -22.49 -7.54
C ASP A 109 15.71 -21.16 -6.86
N LEU A 110 14.68 -20.38 -6.52
CA LEU A 110 14.81 -19.17 -5.74
C LEU A 110 15.46 -19.39 -4.36
N GLN A 111 15.31 -20.55 -3.75
CA GLN A 111 15.92 -20.84 -2.46
C GLN A 111 17.45 -20.78 -2.52
N LEU A 112 18.07 -21.15 -3.63
CA LEU A 112 19.53 -21.06 -3.83
C LEU A 112 19.96 -19.59 -3.95
N ASP A 113 19.25 -18.79 -4.75
CA ASP A 113 19.51 -17.35 -4.87
C ASP A 113 19.33 -16.62 -3.53
N LEU A 114 18.28 -16.96 -2.77
CA LEU A 114 18.02 -16.41 -1.45
C LEU A 114 19.11 -16.78 -0.42
N GLN A 115 19.63 -17.99 -0.51
CA GLN A 115 20.75 -18.46 0.32
C GLN A 115 22.02 -17.69 -0.03
N ASP A 116 22.36 -17.58 -1.31
CA ASP A 116 23.53 -16.84 -1.79
C ASP A 116 23.46 -15.37 -1.37
N PHE A 117 22.32 -14.72 -1.57
CA PHE A 117 22.08 -13.35 -1.17
C PHE A 117 22.28 -13.12 0.35
N ALA A 118 21.79 -14.04 1.17
CA ALA A 118 21.93 -13.92 2.62
C ALA A 118 23.38 -14.11 3.10
N TYR A 119 24.10 -15.10 2.57
CA TYR A 119 25.44 -15.47 3.07
C TYR A 119 26.56 -14.67 2.44
N ASN A 120 26.50 -14.40 1.15
CA ASN A 120 27.60 -13.74 0.44
C ASN A 120 27.45 -12.21 0.42
N TYR A 121 26.21 -11.70 0.48
CA TYR A 121 25.97 -10.26 0.44
C TYR A 121 25.41 -9.70 1.77
N GLY A 122 25.08 -10.55 2.74
CA GLY A 122 24.55 -10.11 4.04
C GLY A 122 23.19 -9.42 3.95
N GLY A 123 22.45 -9.65 2.87
CA GLY A 123 21.20 -8.98 2.57
C GLY A 123 20.08 -9.26 3.55
N LYS A 124 19.25 -8.25 3.85
CA LYS A 124 18.18 -8.32 4.85
C LYS A 124 16.79 -8.05 4.31
N LEU A 125 16.65 -7.55 3.08
CA LEU A 125 15.35 -7.30 2.45
C LEU A 125 15.26 -8.04 1.11
N VAL A 126 14.21 -8.83 0.95
CA VAL A 126 13.84 -9.50 -0.31
C VAL A 126 12.47 -8.96 -0.73
N ILE A 127 12.34 -8.48 -1.95
CA ILE A 127 11.08 -8.00 -2.54
C ILE A 127 10.71 -8.94 -3.68
N ILE A 128 9.48 -9.43 -3.72
CA ILE A 128 8.95 -10.30 -4.78
C ILE A 128 7.83 -9.57 -5.50
N ASP A 129 8.10 -9.09 -6.70
CA ASP A 129 7.20 -8.33 -7.57
C ASP A 129 6.92 -9.11 -8.88
N MET A 130 5.94 -10.00 -8.90
CA MET A 130 4.92 -10.21 -7.89
C MET A 130 4.77 -11.71 -7.55
N LEU A 131 4.08 -11.95 -6.45
CA LEU A 131 3.86 -13.30 -5.93
C LEU A 131 3.22 -14.26 -6.93
N CYS A 132 2.25 -13.81 -7.75
CA CYS A 132 1.57 -14.66 -8.74
C CYS A 132 2.49 -15.15 -9.87
N GLY A 133 3.66 -14.58 -10.07
CA GLY A 133 4.67 -15.03 -11.02
C GLY A 133 5.54 -16.17 -10.48
N ILE A 134 5.48 -16.49 -9.19
CA ILE A 134 6.21 -17.61 -8.59
C ILE A 134 5.43 -18.91 -8.81
N ARG A 135 6.11 -19.95 -9.33
CA ARG A 135 5.56 -21.29 -9.36
C ARG A 135 5.85 -21.97 -8.01
N LEU A 136 4.79 -22.47 -7.43
CA LEU A 136 4.86 -23.25 -6.20
C LEU A 136 5.06 -24.72 -6.54
N ASP A 137 5.88 -25.39 -5.74
CA ASP A 137 6.07 -26.83 -5.85
C ASP A 137 4.82 -27.59 -5.44
N ASN A 138 4.70 -28.85 -5.90
CA ASN A 138 3.60 -29.75 -5.55
C ASN A 138 2.20 -29.31 -6.03
N GLY A 139 2.09 -28.39 -6.99
CA GLY A 139 0.81 -28.01 -7.59
C GLY A 139 -0.07 -27.12 -6.73
N TYR A 140 0.48 -26.47 -5.69
CA TYR A 140 -0.25 -25.49 -4.90
C TYR A 140 -0.75 -24.32 -5.74
N ASP A 141 -1.99 -23.88 -5.45
CA ASP A 141 -2.62 -22.75 -6.12
C ASP A 141 -2.51 -21.48 -5.27
N ILE A 142 -1.87 -20.46 -5.82
CA ILE A 142 -1.73 -19.14 -5.18
C ILE A 142 -3.09 -18.43 -4.98
N ASN A 143 -4.15 -18.87 -5.62
CA ASN A 143 -5.51 -18.36 -5.42
C ASN A 143 -6.29 -19.16 -4.37
N SER A 144 -5.75 -20.31 -3.94
CA SER A 144 -6.37 -21.13 -2.90
C SER A 144 -6.09 -20.55 -1.52
N TYR A 145 -7.15 -20.26 -0.76
CA TYR A 145 -7.05 -19.82 0.63
C TYR A 145 -6.21 -20.79 1.47
N GLN A 146 -6.48 -22.09 1.31
CA GLN A 146 -5.82 -23.13 2.08
C GLN A 146 -4.34 -23.22 1.72
N ASP A 147 -3.99 -23.21 0.44
CA ASP A 147 -2.61 -23.37 -0.01
C ASP A 147 -1.76 -22.16 0.39
N ILE A 148 -2.28 -20.94 0.25
CA ILE A 148 -1.59 -19.74 0.70
C ILE A 148 -1.31 -19.79 2.20
N GLY A 149 -2.33 -20.03 3.01
CA GLY A 149 -2.21 -19.96 4.46
C GLY A 149 -1.41 -21.11 5.07
N GLN A 150 -1.50 -22.32 4.51
CA GLN A 150 -0.88 -23.51 5.07
C GLN A 150 0.50 -23.84 4.49
N TYR A 151 0.80 -23.40 3.26
CA TYR A 151 2.03 -23.80 2.58
C TYR A 151 2.86 -22.61 2.07
N VAL A 152 2.25 -21.66 1.38
CA VAL A 152 3.00 -20.60 0.71
C VAL A 152 3.64 -19.63 1.70
N ILE A 153 2.82 -18.99 2.53
CA ILE A 153 3.34 -18.00 3.52
C ILE A 153 4.20 -18.69 4.59
N PRO A 154 3.84 -19.87 5.13
CA PRO A 154 4.74 -20.64 6.02
C PRO A 154 6.09 -20.95 5.38
N LYS A 155 6.16 -21.27 4.09
CA LYS A 155 7.43 -21.51 3.40
C LYS A 155 8.28 -20.26 3.30
N PHE A 156 7.72 -19.11 2.94
CA PHE A 156 8.45 -17.84 2.98
C PHE A 156 8.89 -17.47 4.40
N ARG A 157 8.10 -17.77 5.41
CA ARG A 157 8.46 -17.56 6.81
C ARG A 157 9.61 -18.48 7.26
N GLU A 158 9.61 -19.73 6.82
CA GLU A 158 10.74 -20.65 7.03
C GLU A 158 12.04 -20.08 6.44
N LEU A 159 12.00 -19.62 5.17
CA LEU A 159 13.15 -19.04 4.49
C LEU A 159 13.63 -17.75 5.16
N SER A 160 12.69 -16.87 5.52
CA SER A 160 12.95 -15.64 6.27
C SER A 160 13.69 -15.91 7.59
N ASN A 161 13.20 -16.87 8.38
CA ASN A 161 13.82 -17.25 9.65
C ASN A 161 15.16 -17.93 9.46
N LYS A 162 15.29 -18.83 8.48
CA LYS A 162 16.50 -19.61 8.22
C LYS A 162 17.65 -18.70 7.77
N TYR A 163 17.40 -17.76 6.89
CA TYR A 163 18.43 -16.92 6.29
C TYR A 163 18.52 -15.52 6.91
N GLY A 164 17.56 -15.13 7.73
CA GLY A 164 17.61 -13.89 8.50
C GLY A 164 17.24 -12.62 7.75
N PHE A 165 16.48 -12.73 6.64
CA PHE A 165 15.97 -11.59 5.88
C PHE A 165 14.46 -11.39 6.09
N THR A 166 13.99 -10.21 5.75
CA THR A 166 12.57 -9.84 5.68
C THR A 166 12.09 -9.94 4.24
N ILE A 167 10.88 -10.45 4.04
CA ILE A 167 10.28 -10.61 2.71
C ILE A 167 9.10 -9.66 2.57
N LEU A 168 9.08 -8.89 1.47
CA LEU A 168 7.93 -8.13 1.01
C LEU A 168 7.35 -8.80 -0.24
N LEU A 169 6.16 -9.36 -0.12
CA LEU A 169 5.41 -9.95 -1.22
C LEU A 169 4.50 -8.88 -1.85
N ILE A 170 4.56 -8.70 -3.15
CA ILE A 170 3.63 -7.81 -3.87
C ILE A 170 2.52 -8.66 -4.48
N HIS A 171 1.27 -8.24 -4.27
CA HIS A 171 0.11 -8.95 -4.78
C HIS A 171 -0.99 -8.01 -5.27
N HIS A 172 -1.92 -8.51 -6.09
CA HIS A 172 -3.05 -7.73 -6.59
C HIS A 172 -4.26 -7.80 -5.66
N LEU A 173 -4.99 -6.69 -5.56
CA LEU A 173 -6.38 -6.69 -5.10
C LEU A 173 -7.31 -7.09 -6.24
N ASN A 174 -8.36 -7.84 -5.93
CA ASN A 174 -9.44 -8.13 -6.87
C ASN A 174 -10.36 -6.90 -7.08
N LYS A 175 -11.37 -7.04 -7.98
CA LYS A 175 -12.33 -5.96 -8.27
C LYS A 175 -13.17 -5.52 -7.07
N SER A 176 -13.35 -6.40 -6.07
CA SER A 176 -14.08 -6.10 -4.82
C SER A 176 -13.22 -5.48 -3.72
N ASN A 177 -11.97 -5.06 -4.04
CA ASN A 177 -10.99 -4.52 -3.08
C ASN A 177 -10.56 -5.50 -1.98
N THR A 178 -10.77 -6.78 -2.19
CA THR A 178 -10.19 -7.84 -1.37
C THR A 178 -8.95 -8.38 -2.09
N SER A 179 -7.91 -8.81 -1.36
CA SER A 179 -6.77 -9.48 -1.99
C SER A 179 -7.24 -10.75 -2.72
N LEU A 180 -6.67 -11.07 -3.87
CA LEU A 180 -6.92 -12.35 -4.56
C LEU A 180 -6.38 -13.48 -3.67
N GLY A 181 -7.21 -14.44 -3.27
CA GLY A 181 -6.84 -15.49 -2.33
C GLY A 181 -6.79 -15.11 -0.85
N SER A 182 -7.30 -14.12 -0.48
CA SER A 182 -7.31 -12.87 0.21
C SER A 182 -7.23 -12.88 1.74
N THR A 183 -8.21 -13.39 2.43
CA THR A 183 -8.21 -13.43 3.90
C THR A 183 -7.13 -14.38 4.45
N ALA A 184 -6.61 -15.31 3.62
CA ALA A 184 -5.49 -16.17 4.00
C ALA A 184 -4.17 -15.41 4.06
N ILE A 185 -3.91 -14.50 3.12
CA ILE A 185 -2.71 -13.66 3.15
C ILE A 185 -2.79 -12.75 4.36
N ASP A 186 -3.92 -12.04 4.55
CA ASP A 186 -4.15 -11.11 5.66
C ASP A 186 -3.89 -11.78 7.02
N GLY A 187 -4.46 -12.98 7.21
CA GLY A 187 -4.29 -13.77 8.44
C GLY A 187 -2.92 -14.42 8.62
N SER A 188 -2.07 -14.47 7.59
CA SER A 188 -0.83 -15.26 7.61
C SER A 188 0.44 -14.42 7.60
N VAL A 189 0.42 -13.19 7.07
CA VAL A 189 1.58 -12.28 7.07
C VAL A 189 1.73 -11.52 8.39
N ASP A 190 2.89 -10.94 8.61
CA ASP A 190 3.17 -10.16 9.83
C ASP A 190 2.65 -8.72 9.72
N GLY A 191 2.49 -8.21 8.51
CA GLY A 191 1.84 -6.95 8.23
C GLY A 191 1.45 -6.81 6.77
N MET A 192 0.40 -6.01 6.54
CA MET A 192 -0.15 -5.72 5.21
C MET A 192 -0.16 -4.23 4.95
N ILE A 193 0.43 -3.85 3.83
CA ILE A 193 0.38 -2.49 3.28
C ILE A 193 -0.63 -2.49 2.14
N THR A 194 -1.68 -1.70 2.26
CA THR A 194 -2.69 -1.55 1.22
C THR A 194 -2.62 -0.15 0.60
N LEU A 195 -2.40 -0.07 -0.72
CA LEU A 195 -2.49 1.19 -1.45
C LEU A 195 -3.81 1.26 -2.20
N LYS A 196 -4.58 2.32 -1.95
CA LYS A 196 -5.86 2.59 -2.61
C LYS A 196 -5.83 3.97 -3.27
N LYS A 197 -6.22 4.04 -4.54
CA LYS A 197 -6.49 5.30 -5.22
C LYS A 197 -7.99 5.55 -5.15
N ASP A 198 -8.39 6.69 -4.62
CA ASP A 198 -9.78 7.09 -4.65
C ASP A 198 -10.14 7.61 -6.03
N ASN A 199 -11.27 7.18 -6.57
CA ASN A 199 -11.77 7.66 -7.86
C ASN A 199 -12.25 9.12 -7.81
N ASN A 200 -12.52 9.63 -6.61
CA ASN A 200 -13.03 10.99 -6.37
C ASN A 200 -11.89 11.99 -6.14
N ILE A 201 -10.70 11.48 -5.74
CA ILE A 201 -9.49 12.28 -5.46
C ILE A 201 -8.40 11.76 -6.39
N THR A 202 -8.17 12.45 -7.49
CA THR A 202 -7.39 11.92 -8.63
C THR A 202 -5.88 11.85 -8.36
N THR A 203 -5.35 12.64 -7.43
CA THR A 203 -3.92 12.80 -7.20
C THR A 203 -3.41 12.04 -5.98
N LYS A 204 -4.28 11.70 -5.03
CA LYS A 204 -3.90 11.10 -3.75
C LYS A 204 -4.02 9.57 -3.76
N ILE A 205 -3.17 8.95 -2.97
CA ILE A 205 -3.15 7.51 -2.74
C ILE A 205 -3.22 7.30 -1.22
N PHE A 206 -4.19 6.53 -0.79
CA PHE A 206 -4.35 6.16 0.62
C PHE A 206 -3.52 4.92 0.88
N LEU A 207 -2.63 5.00 1.86
CA LEU A 207 -1.91 3.89 2.42
C LEU A 207 -2.56 3.52 3.75
N ASN A 208 -3.02 2.29 3.86
CA ASN A 208 -3.41 1.67 5.11
C ASN A 208 -2.42 0.56 5.44
N TYR A 209 -1.89 0.53 6.65
CA TYR A 209 -1.02 -0.52 7.14
C TYR A 209 -1.61 -1.17 8.37
N GLU A 210 -1.75 -2.48 8.33
CA GLU A 210 -2.18 -3.33 9.43
C GLU A 210 -1.08 -4.33 9.79
N SER A 211 -0.83 -4.54 11.07
CA SER A 211 0.26 -5.38 11.55
C SER A 211 -0.12 -6.09 12.86
N ARG A 212 0.50 -7.26 13.07
CA ARG A 212 0.41 -7.97 14.36
C ARG A 212 1.28 -7.33 15.44
N ASP A 213 2.30 -6.59 15.06
CA ASP A 213 3.40 -6.17 15.93
C ASP A 213 3.45 -4.66 16.17
N PHE A 214 2.83 -3.86 15.30
CA PHE A 214 2.83 -2.41 15.35
C PHE A 214 1.38 -1.89 15.34
N GLU A 215 1.20 -0.71 15.86
CA GLU A 215 -0.04 0.06 15.62
C GLU A 215 -0.22 0.25 14.11
N GLY A 216 -1.46 0.23 13.67
CA GLY A 216 -1.80 0.53 12.29
C GLY A 216 -1.35 1.94 11.89
N LEU A 217 -1.07 2.13 10.62
CA LEU A 217 -0.64 3.42 10.07
C LEU A 217 -1.49 3.76 8.85
N ASP A 218 -2.16 4.90 8.90
CA ASP A 218 -2.90 5.46 7.78
C ASP A 218 -2.21 6.72 7.29
N LEU A 219 -1.84 6.74 6.01
CA LEU A 219 -1.20 7.88 5.36
C LEU A 219 -1.93 8.27 4.09
N ILE A 220 -1.94 9.55 3.82
CA ILE A 220 -2.30 10.09 2.52
C ILE A 220 -0.99 10.40 1.79
N LEU A 221 -0.86 9.85 0.58
CA LEU A 221 0.32 9.96 -0.24
C LEU A 221 -0.02 10.67 -1.56
N LYS A 222 0.91 11.46 -2.06
CA LYS A 222 0.95 11.94 -3.45
C LYS A 222 2.20 11.41 -4.13
N ARG A 223 2.21 11.40 -5.47
CA ARG A 223 3.41 11.16 -6.25
C ARG A 223 3.93 12.47 -6.80
N ASN A 224 5.22 12.73 -6.59
CA ASN A 224 5.88 13.87 -7.18
C ASN A 224 6.20 13.65 -8.68
N GLU A 225 6.85 14.60 -9.31
CA GLU A 225 7.24 14.57 -10.74
C GLU A 225 8.13 13.36 -11.07
N ASN A 226 8.97 12.93 -10.13
CA ASN A 226 9.82 11.76 -10.24
C ASN A 226 9.12 10.45 -9.84
N LEU A 227 7.79 10.44 -9.72
CA LEU A 227 6.97 9.30 -9.33
C LEU A 227 7.23 8.76 -7.92
N LEU A 228 7.99 9.48 -7.07
CA LEU A 228 8.19 9.14 -5.67
C LEU A 228 6.94 9.43 -4.85
N PHE A 229 6.69 8.57 -3.87
CA PHE A 229 5.62 8.77 -2.91
C PHE A 229 6.08 9.69 -1.78
N GLU A 230 5.29 10.71 -1.50
CA GLU A 230 5.48 11.66 -0.42
C GLU A 230 4.23 11.70 0.45
N ILE A 231 4.42 11.90 1.76
CA ILE A 231 3.29 12.13 2.66
C ILE A 231 2.64 13.45 2.28
N SER A 232 1.33 13.47 2.27
CA SER A 232 0.54 14.65 1.92
C SER A 232 -0.71 14.71 2.79
N GLU A 233 -1.35 15.86 2.78
CA GLU A 233 -2.68 16.05 3.36
C GLU A 233 -3.72 16.14 2.22
N LEU A 234 -4.99 16.02 2.58
CA LEU A 234 -6.07 16.33 1.65
C LEU A 234 -6.23 17.86 1.62
N GLU A 235 -6.10 18.41 0.44
CA GLU A 235 -6.31 19.84 0.17
C GLU A 235 -7.63 20.01 -0.62
N THR A 236 -8.20 21.21 -0.59
CA THR A 236 -9.45 21.52 -1.33
C THR A 236 -9.30 21.24 -2.82
N GLU A 237 -8.11 21.47 -3.38
CA GLU A 237 -7.80 21.20 -4.79
C GLU A 237 -7.86 19.71 -5.16
N ASP A 238 -7.72 18.82 -4.19
CA ASP A 238 -7.81 17.37 -4.38
C ASP A 238 -9.25 16.86 -4.42
N LEU A 239 -10.20 17.68 -4.03
CA LEU A 239 -11.61 17.32 -4.04
C LEU A 239 -12.12 17.17 -5.49
N ASN A 240 -13.14 16.33 -5.63
CA ASN A 240 -13.82 16.18 -6.91
C ASN A 240 -14.33 17.55 -7.41
N PRO A 241 -14.15 17.92 -8.68
CA PRO A 241 -14.59 19.22 -9.21
C PRO A 241 -16.05 19.55 -8.90
N ASN A 242 -16.93 18.55 -8.86
CA ASN A 242 -18.34 18.76 -8.49
C ASN A 242 -18.51 19.09 -7.00
N LEU A 243 -17.63 18.59 -6.12
CA LEU A 243 -17.60 18.99 -4.70
C LEU A 243 -17.09 20.41 -4.51
N ILE A 244 -16.11 20.84 -5.31
CA ILE A 244 -15.61 22.22 -5.28
C ILE A 244 -16.73 23.18 -5.72
N ILE A 245 -17.47 22.87 -6.78
CA ILE A 245 -18.64 23.65 -7.21
C ILE A 245 -19.68 23.70 -6.08
N PHE A 246 -19.95 22.57 -5.44
CA PHE A 246 -20.89 22.49 -4.32
C PHE A 246 -20.40 23.28 -3.10
N LEU A 247 -19.14 23.16 -2.71
CA LEU A 247 -18.53 23.89 -1.59
C LEU A 247 -18.62 25.41 -1.84
N ASN A 248 -18.24 25.88 -3.03
CA ASN A 248 -18.35 27.28 -3.38
C ASN A 248 -19.80 27.81 -3.34
N TYR A 249 -20.76 26.98 -3.69
CA TYR A 249 -22.17 27.30 -3.53
C TYR A 249 -22.57 27.37 -2.04
N ALA A 250 -22.13 26.39 -1.23
CA ALA A 250 -22.43 26.32 0.19
C ALA A 250 -21.85 27.52 0.97
N ILE A 251 -20.65 27.94 0.66
CA ILE A 251 -20.00 29.14 1.22
C ILE A 251 -20.89 30.39 1.02
N LYS A 252 -21.52 30.51 -0.15
CA LYS A 252 -22.39 31.66 -0.48
C LYS A 252 -23.75 31.59 0.18
N GLN A 253 -24.32 30.39 0.33
CA GLN A 253 -25.65 30.19 0.88
C GLN A 253 -25.67 30.13 2.43
N ARG A 254 -24.55 29.74 3.04
CA ARG A 254 -24.36 29.57 4.51
C ARG A 254 -25.16 28.40 5.06
N ASP A 255 -26.46 28.56 5.26
CA ASP A 255 -27.36 27.57 5.83
C ASP A 255 -28.47 27.23 4.84
N PHE A 256 -28.59 25.94 4.44
CA PHE A 256 -29.62 25.51 3.52
C PHE A 256 -29.90 24.01 3.63
N GLU A 257 -31.11 23.64 3.26
CA GLU A 257 -31.51 22.25 3.07
C GLU A 257 -31.51 21.89 1.58
N PHE A 258 -31.17 20.66 1.26
CA PHE A 258 -31.19 20.18 -0.12
C PHE A 258 -31.38 18.66 -0.21
N THR A 259 -31.93 18.21 -1.32
CA THR A 259 -31.80 16.83 -1.78
C THR A 259 -30.68 16.73 -2.79
N VAL A 260 -30.08 15.55 -2.91
CA VAL A 260 -29.00 15.31 -3.90
C VAL A 260 -29.47 15.62 -5.32
N SER A 261 -30.72 15.30 -5.65
CA SER A 261 -31.29 15.57 -6.98
C SER A 261 -31.44 17.05 -7.25
N GLU A 262 -31.96 17.82 -6.29
CA GLU A 262 -32.13 19.27 -6.43
C GLU A 262 -30.79 19.97 -6.62
N ILE A 263 -29.80 19.67 -5.79
CA ILE A 263 -28.50 20.35 -5.83
C ILE A 263 -27.73 20.00 -7.11
N THR A 264 -27.79 18.73 -7.55
CA THR A 264 -27.15 18.28 -8.79
C THR A 264 -27.71 19.01 -10.00
N SER A 265 -29.03 19.18 -10.07
CA SER A 265 -29.69 19.94 -11.14
C SER A 265 -29.43 21.43 -11.04
N LYS A 266 -29.52 22.02 -9.85
CA LYS A 266 -29.32 23.46 -9.62
C LYS A 266 -27.93 23.93 -9.97
N LEU A 267 -26.92 23.10 -9.71
CA LEU A 267 -25.51 23.41 -9.98
C LEU A 267 -25.03 22.89 -11.33
N ASN A 268 -25.88 22.28 -12.14
CA ASN A 268 -25.54 21.64 -13.42
C ASN A 268 -24.30 20.74 -13.31
N LEU A 269 -24.26 19.90 -12.26
CA LEU A 269 -23.13 19.01 -12.04
C LEU A 269 -23.09 17.95 -13.15
N ASN A 270 -21.92 17.70 -13.70
CA ASN A 270 -21.72 16.74 -14.79
C ASN A 270 -21.65 15.28 -14.28
N ILE A 271 -22.55 14.94 -13.37
CA ILE A 271 -22.68 13.59 -12.76
C ILE A 271 -24.15 13.33 -12.37
N THR A 272 -24.50 12.05 -12.21
CA THR A 272 -25.86 11.71 -11.75
C THR A 272 -26.04 12.02 -10.25
N PRO A 273 -27.29 12.26 -9.78
CA PRO A 273 -27.58 12.47 -8.36
C PRO A 273 -27.03 11.33 -7.46
N SER A 274 -27.15 10.07 -7.90
CA SER A 274 -26.65 8.93 -7.17
C SER A 274 -25.11 8.93 -7.05
N GLN A 275 -24.41 9.37 -8.10
CA GLN A 275 -22.95 9.51 -8.06
C GLN A 275 -22.55 10.64 -7.13
N PHE A 276 -23.21 11.82 -7.24
CA PHE A 276 -22.92 12.94 -6.35
C PHE A 276 -23.18 12.60 -4.88
N GLY A 277 -24.28 11.93 -4.56
CA GLY A 277 -24.56 11.50 -3.19
C GLY A 277 -23.49 10.58 -2.61
N ARG A 278 -22.92 9.67 -3.41
CA ARG A 278 -21.80 8.82 -2.98
C ARG A 278 -20.53 9.64 -2.74
N ILE A 279 -20.21 10.56 -3.64
CA ILE A 279 -19.05 11.44 -3.53
C ILE A 279 -19.19 12.35 -2.31
N LEU A 280 -20.35 12.96 -2.12
CA LEU A 280 -20.65 13.81 -0.96
C LEU A 280 -20.48 13.08 0.36
N ASN A 281 -21.10 11.91 0.51
CA ASN A 281 -21.01 11.13 1.73
C ASN A 281 -19.60 10.61 2.04
N ALA A 282 -18.81 10.32 1.00
CA ALA A 282 -17.42 9.89 1.15
C ALA A 282 -16.47 11.03 1.55
N ASN A 283 -16.91 12.30 1.46
CA ASN A 283 -16.07 13.47 1.71
C ASN A 283 -16.64 14.41 2.78
N ILE A 284 -17.57 13.97 3.60
CA ILE A 284 -18.17 14.81 4.66
C ILE A 284 -17.10 15.35 5.61
N ASP A 285 -16.17 14.50 6.05
CA ASP A 285 -15.09 14.89 6.96
C ASP A 285 -14.14 15.91 6.32
N ASN A 286 -13.88 15.80 5.03
CA ASN A 286 -13.05 16.76 4.29
C ASN A 286 -13.77 18.10 4.14
N LEU A 287 -15.07 18.08 3.81
CA LEU A 287 -15.88 19.29 3.74
C LEU A 287 -16.01 19.98 5.09
N GLN A 288 -16.04 19.22 6.17
CA GLN A 288 -16.06 19.77 7.52
C GLN A 288 -14.76 20.52 7.87
N LYS A 289 -13.59 20.04 7.41
CA LYS A 289 -12.32 20.77 7.54
C LYS A 289 -12.34 22.11 6.81
N GLU A 290 -13.05 22.17 5.68
CA GLU A 290 -13.31 23.40 4.93
C GLU A 290 -14.45 24.25 5.49
N GLY A 291 -14.92 23.96 6.70
CA GLY A 291 -15.99 24.70 7.38
C GLY A 291 -17.40 24.32 7.00
N LEU A 292 -17.61 23.33 6.11
CA LEU A 292 -18.94 22.91 5.68
C LEU A 292 -19.41 21.66 6.48
N TYR A 293 -20.33 21.88 7.39
CA TYR A 293 -20.97 20.82 8.19
C TYR A 293 -22.21 20.32 7.48
N ILE A 294 -22.34 19.01 7.34
CA ILE A 294 -23.44 18.37 6.63
C ILE A 294 -24.06 17.30 7.51
N GLU A 295 -25.35 17.45 7.80
CA GLU A 295 -26.17 16.45 8.47
C GLU A 295 -27.15 15.82 7.49
N GLN A 296 -27.35 14.49 7.60
CA GLN A 296 -28.33 13.76 6.84
C GLN A 296 -29.57 13.47 7.69
N GLN A 297 -30.73 13.88 7.22
CA GLN A 297 -32.03 13.59 7.83
C GLN A 297 -32.94 12.84 6.87
N ARG A 298 -33.85 12.03 7.41
CA ARG A 298 -34.87 11.34 6.64
C ARG A 298 -36.23 12.03 6.88
N LYS A 299 -36.69 12.81 5.90
CA LYS A 299 -38.01 13.45 5.94
C LYS A 299 -38.95 12.71 4.99
N ALA A 300 -40.02 12.11 5.53
CA ALA A 300 -41.05 11.34 4.80
C ALA A 300 -40.41 10.27 3.86
N LYS A 301 -40.42 10.50 2.54
CA LYS A 301 -39.91 9.55 1.54
C LYS A 301 -38.52 9.94 0.94
N ALA A 302 -37.94 11.05 1.38
CA ALA A 302 -36.68 11.56 0.80
C ALA A 302 -35.56 11.68 1.85
N ARG A 303 -34.31 11.50 1.40
CA ARG A 303 -33.14 11.90 2.17
C ARG A 303 -32.89 13.38 1.92
N VAL A 304 -32.89 14.17 2.99
CA VAL A 304 -32.60 15.60 2.98
C VAL A 304 -31.29 15.82 3.71
N TYR A 305 -30.47 16.68 3.19
CA TYR A 305 -29.23 17.12 3.79
C TYR A 305 -29.39 18.55 4.28
N ILE A 306 -28.87 18.82 5.48
CA ILE A 306 -28.77 20.17 6.05
C ILE A 306 -27.30 20.54 5.98
N ALA A 307 -27.00 21.63 5.29
CA ALA A 307 -25.65 22.16 5.16
C ALA A 307 -25.53 23.46 5.96
N GLN A 308 -24.49 23.56 6.76
CA GLN A 308 -24.11 24.76 7.52
C GLN A 308 -22.66 25.11 7.26
N TYR A 309 -22.38 26.29 6.76
CA TYR A 309 -21.03 26.78 6.57
C TYR A 309 -20.63 27.70 7.72
N LYS A 310 -19.53 27.38 8.38
CA LYS A 310 -18.88 28.18 9.41
C LYS A 310 -17.46 28.46 8.95
N GLU A 311 -17.04 29.71 9.00
CA GLU A 311 -15.66 30.04 8.66
C GLU A 311 -14.71 29.22 9.54
N PRO A 312 -13.69 28.57 8.93
CA PRO A 312 -12.67 27.89 9.73
C PRO A 312 -12.03 28.90 10.69
N LEU A 313 -11.84 28.51 11.94
CA LEU A 313 -11.06 29.28 12.89
C LEU A 313 -9.58 29.21 12.44
N GLU A 314 -8.95 30.37 12.25
CA GLU A 314 -7.52 30.51 11.92
C GLU A 314 -6.62 29.86 12.95
#